data_b5fb913c8a5cf61008b72fac2fe7786c
#
_entry.id   b5fb913c8a5cf61008b72fac2fe7786c
#
_cell.length_a   1.000
_cell.length_b   1.000
_cell.length_c   1.000
_cell.angle_alpha   90.00
_cell.angle_beta   90.00
_cell.angle_gamma   90.00
#
_symmetry.space_group_name_H-M   'P 1'
#
loop_
_entity.id
_entity.type
_entity.pdbx_description
1 polymer ?
#
loop_
_entity_poly.entity_id
_entity_poly.type
_entity_poly.pdbx_seq_one_letter_code
_entity_poly.pdbx_strand_id
1 'polypeptide(L)'
;MFVRFLALFVVLPLVLASNPKRGLAFDPAGYPEDIYKASGGSCSWVYNWSPSSPNPSVSGIEFVPMQWGTDGLNGFLSRARSDSAMNVLGFNEPDYGQQSNIPVGTAVQMWKADINPLASSGIRLGSPAVTSADSGLPWLSAFLAQCSGCTINFLAVHWYGEGAANLILYLQKVHSMYPNYKIWVTEFADTRTDAGAVLEFMKQVVAFMDATDWIEKYAWFAYKRTTSPLASNMLDGNGNLTPLGQWYIHG
;
A
#
# COMPACT_ATOMS: atom_id res chain seq x y z
N MET A 1 0.37 -32.60 56.47
CA MET A 1 -0.64 -32.06 55.55
C MET A 1 0.07 -31.08 54.61
N PHE A 2 0.49 -31.57 53.45
CA PHE A 2 1.24 -30.74 52.49
C PHE A 2 0.25 -30.08 51.50
N VAL A 3 0.12 -28.76 51.57
CA VAL A 3 -0.68 -27.99 50.61
C VAL A 3 0.16 -27.78 49.36
N ARG A 4 -0.20 -28.40 48.24
CA ARG A 4 0.40 -28.14 46.94
C ARG A 4 -0.25 -26.89 46.34
N PHE A 5 0.52 -25.80 46.20
CA PHE A 5 0.11 -24.67 45.39
C PHE A 5 0.29 -24.99 43.91
N LEU A 6 -0.81 -25.04 43.20
CA LEU A 6 -0.83 -25.15 41.74
C LEU A 6 -0.66 -23.71 41.18
N ALA A 7 0.50 -23.41 40.64
CA ALA A 7 0.69 -22.15 39.94
C ALA A 7 0.01 -22.23 38.55
N LEU A 8 -1.04 -21.46 38.39
CA LEU A 8 -1.73 -21.32 37.11
C LEU A 8 -0.92 -20.34 36.27
N PHE A 9 -0.18 -20.83 35.25
CA PHE A 9 0.45 -19.99 34.26
C PHE A 9 -0.62 -19.51 33.27
N VAL A 10 -1.02 -18.25 33.38
CA VAL A 10 -1.84 -17.58 32.35
C VAL A 10 -0.90 -17.21 31.22
N VAL A 11 -0.94 -17.96 30.14
CA VAL A 11 -0.29 -17.58 28.88
C VAL A 11 -1.17 -16.51 28.23
N LEU A 12 -0.84 -15.25 28.42
CA LEU A 12 -1.45 -14.17 27.65
C LEU A 12 -0.99 -14.32 26.19
N PRO A 13 -1.91 -14.27 25.21
CA PRO A 13 -1.51 -14.23 23.82
C PRO A 13 -0.67 -12.98 23.57
N LEU A 14 0.50 -13.16 22.98
CA LEU A 14 1.34 -12.05 22.54
C LEU A 14 0.60 -11.40 21.37
N VAL A 15 -0.08 -10.29 21.62
CA VAL A 15 -0.62 -9.46 20.53
C VAL A 15 0.57 -8.73 19.93
N LEU A 16 0.94 -9.08 18.71
CA LEU A 16 1.95 -8.33 17.96
C LEU A 16 1.46 -6.89 17.80
N ALA A 17 2.31 -5.93 18.15
CA ALA A 17 2.00 -4.53 17.88
C ALA A 17 1.97 -4.33 16.36
N SER A 18 0.92 -3.67 15.85
CA SER A 18 0.85 -3.34 14.43
C SER A 18 2.02 -2.44 14.03
N ASN A 19 2.65 -2.73 12.89
CA ASN A 19 3.64 -1.84 12.31
C ASN A 19 2.89 -0.71 11.56
N PRO A 20 3.03 0.56 11.95
CA PRO A 20 2.27 1.66 11.37
C PRO A 20 2.58 1.89 9.89
N LYS A 21 3.68 1.35 9.38
CA LYS A 21 4.09 1.47 7.97
C LYS A 21 3.53 0.37 7.08
N ARG A 22 3.32 -0.85 7.64
CA ARG A 22 2.99 -2.05 6.88
C ARG A 22 1.51 -2.11 6.53
N GLY A 23 1.21 -2.28 5.25
CA GLY A 23 -0.14 -2.31 4.72
C GLY A 23 -0.40 -3.45 3.74
N LEU A 24 -1.62 -3.54 3.26
CA LEU A 24 -2.09 -4.55 2.33
C LEU A 24 -2.57 -3.91 1.03
N ALA A 25 -2.04 -4.35 -0.09
CA ALA A 25 -2.63 -4.17 -1.42
C ALA A 25 -3.57 -5.37 -1.65
N PHE A 26 -4.85 -5.20 -1.30
CA PHE A 26 -5.82 -6.29 -1.21
C PHE A 26 -6.68 -6.39 -2.47
N ASP A 27 -6.52 -7.49 -3.20
CA ASP A 27 -7.42 -7.88 -4.28
C ASP A 27 -8.32 -9.03 -3.79
N PRO A 28 -9.60 -8.75 -3.48
CA PRO A 28 -10.50 -9.78 -2.97
C PRO A 28 -10.83 -10.86 -4.00
N ALA A 29 -10.80 -10.57 -5.31
CA ALA A 29 -11.06 -11.51 -6.40
C ALA A 29 -12.25 -12.46 -6.14
N GLY A 30 -13.34 -11.94 -5.55
CA GLY A 30 -14.53 -12.72 -5.17
C GLY A 30 -14.48 -13.35 -3.76
N TYR A 31 -13.41 -13.13 -2.99
CA TYR A 31 -13.22 -13.66 -1.63
C TYR A 31 -12.93 -12.54 -0.62
N PRO A 32 -13.86 -11.62 -0.39
CA PRO A 32 -13.62 -10.47 0.49
C PRO A 32 -13.33 -10.87 1.94
N GLU A 33 -13.80 -12.03 2.39
CA GLU A 33 -13.55 -12.58 3.73
C GLU A 33 -12.09 -12.97 3.99
N ASP A 34 -11.26 -13.08 2.95
CA ASP A 34 -9.83 -13.36 3.12
C ASP A 34 -9.10 -12.27 3.92
N ILE A 35 -9.66 -11.05 3.97
CA ILE A 35 -9.11 -9.96 4.78
C ILE A 35 -9.02 -10.31 6.27
N TYR A 36 -9.88 -11.20 6.78
CA TYR A 36 -9.85 -11.63 8.18
C TYR A 36 -8.57 -12.36 8.58
N LYS A 37 -7.83 -12.93 7.62
CA LYS A 37 -6.56 -13.62 7.90
C LYS A 37 -5.42 -12.65 8.24
N ALA A 38 -5.61 -11.36 7.97
CA ALA A 38 -4.70 -10.31 8.41
C ALA A 38 -5.02 -9.78 9.82
N SER A 39 -6.12 -10.22 10.42
CA SER A 39 -6.53 -9.79 11.76
C SER A 39 -5.50 -10.17 12.82
N GLY A 40 -5.17 -9.24 13.71
CA GLY A 40 -4.18 -9.46 14.78
C GLY A 40 -2.74 -9.57 14.30
N GLY A 41 -2.48 -9.31 13.03
CA GLY A 41 -1.15 -9.25 12.44
C GLY A 41 -0.51 -7.86 12.51
N SER A 42 0.63 -7.72 11.84
CA SER A 42 1.45 -6.50 11.85
C SER A 42 0.91 -5.38 10.95
N CYS A 43 -0.08 -5.66 10.07
CA CYS A 43 -0.58 -4.66 9.13
C CYS A 43 -1.51 -3.65 9.81
N SER A 44 -1.37 -2.36 9.45
CA SER A 44 -2.12 -1.25 10.03
C SER A 44 -3.05 -0.54 9.04
N TRP A 45 -2.91 -0.80 7.75
CA TRP A 45 -3.73 -0.19 6.71
C TRP A 45 -3.93 -1.11 5.51
N VAL A 46 -4.95 -0.83 4.72
CA VAL A 46 -5.32 -1.59 3.51
C VAL A 46 -5.88 -0.64 2.45
N TYR A 47 -5.60 -0.93 1.20
CA TYR A 47 -6.30 -0.37 0.05
C TYR A 47 -6.60 -1.48 -0.97
N ASN A 48 -7.51 -1.21 -1.90
CA ASN A 48 -8.02 -2.21 -2.84
C ASN A 48 -8.27 -1.60 -4.24
N TRP A 49 -7.51 -0.59 -4.61
CA TRP A 49 -7.63 0.17 -5.87
C TRP A 49 -9.03 0.76 -6.10
N SER A 50 -9.82 0.89 -5.06
CA SER A 50 -11.22 1.35 -5.11
C SER A 50 -11.42 2.53 -4.15
N PRO A 51 -12.39 3.40 -4.44
CA PRO A 51 -12.83 4.40 -3.49
C PRO A 51 -13.66 3.84 -2.33
N SER A 52 -14.02 2.55 -2.38
CA SER A 52 -14.90 1.91 -1.40
C SER A 52 -14.16 0.84 -0.60
N SER A 53 -14.36 0.87 0.72
CA SER A 53 -13.80 -0.14 1.63
C SER A 53 -14.22 -1.55 1.23
N PRO A 54 -13.32 -2.54 1.36
CA PRO A 54 -13.72 -3.92 1.26
C PRO A 54 -14.75 -4.23 2.35
N ASN A 55 -15.73 -5.05 2.00
CA ASN A 55 -16.69 -5.58 2.96
C ASN A 55 -16.51 -7.11 3.00
N PRO A 56 -16.08 -7.68 4.12
CA PRO A 56 -15.97 -7.08 5.47
C PRO A 56 -14.72 -6.20 5.67
N SER A 57 -14.74 -5.36 6.72
CA SER A 57 -13.58 -4.63 7.24
C SER A 57 -12.98 -5.33 8.46
N VAL A 58 -11.70 -5.05 8.75
CA VAL A 58 -11.00 -5.60 9.93
C VAL A 58 -10.70 -4.46 10.91
N SER A 59 -11.07 -4.65 12.17
CA SER A 59 -10.78 -3.69 13.23
C SER A 59 -9.27 -3.48 13.40
N GLY A 60 -8.85 -2.24 13.53
CA GLY A 60 -7.44 -1.86 13.69
C GLY A 60 -6.66 -1.74 12.38
N ILE A 61 -7.30 -1.97 11.23
CA ILE A 61 -6.72 -1.75 9.90
C ILE A 61 -7.44 -0.58 9.23
N GLU A 62 -6.71 0.52 8.99
CA GLU A 62 -7.22 1.71 8.29
C GLU A 62 -7.49 1.39 6.82
N PHE A 63 -8.69 1.68 6.32
CA PHE A 63 -8.92 1.67 4.88
C PHE A 63 -8.49 3.00 4.25
N VAL A 64 -7.71 2.93 3.19
CA VAL A 64 -7.25 4.10 2.42
C VAL A 64 -7.90 4.05 1.04
N PRO A 65 -8.91 4.89 0.77
CA PRO A 65 -9.58 4.93 -0.54
C PRO A 65 -8.63 5.43 -1.63
N MET A 66 -8.80 4.89 -2.84
CA MET A 66 -8.02 5.25 -4.02
C MET A 66 -8.93 5.74 -5.15
N GLN A 67 -8.56 6.85 -5.78
CA GLN A 67 -9.10 7.25 -7.08
C GLN A 67 -8.21 6.67 -8.18
N TRP A 68 -8.57 5.48 -8.67
CA TRP A 68 -7.72 4.72 -9.60
C TRP A 68 -7.49 5.42 -10.93
N GLY A 69 -8.53 5.97 -11.54
CA GLY A 69 -8.50 6.58 -12.86
C GLY A 69 -9.42 7.79 -12.96
N THR A 70 -9.92 8.04 -14.16
CA THR A 70 -10.81 9.19 -14.44
C THR A 70 -12.27 8.93 -14.10
N ASP A 71 -12.66 7.65 -13.98
CA ASP A 71 -14.04 7.28 -13.74
C ASP A 71 -14.43 7.45 -12.26
N GLY A 72 -15.67 7.82 -12.03
CA GLY A 72 -16.25 7.90 -10.68
C GLY A 72 -15.75 9.05 -9.81
N LEU A 73 -14.99 10.01 -10.33
CA LEU A 73 -14.46 11.17 -9.61
C LEU A 73 -15.54 11.94 -8.86
N ASN A 74 -16.70 12.18 -9.47
CA ASN A 74 -17.82 12.90 -8.85
C ASN A 74 -18.30 12.30 -7.52
N GLY A 75 -18.08 11.01 -7.29
CA GLY A 75 -18.45 10.31 -6.05
C GLY A 75 -17.29 10.16 -5.07
N PHE A 76 -16.05 10.37 -5.48
CA PHE A 76 -14.87 10.12 -4.66
C PHE A 76 -14.81 11.02 -3.43
N LEU A 77 -15.00 12.33 -3.62
CA LEU A 77 -15.06 13.31 -2.53
C LEU A 77 -16.06 12.93 -1.45
N SER A 78 -17.29 12.58 -1.86
CA SER A 78 -18.36 12.25 -0.92
C SER A 78 -18.04 10.99 -0.15
N ARG A 79 -17.53 9.95 -0.82
CA ARG A 79 -17.15 8.69 -0.17
C ARG A 79 -16.01 8.86 0.81
N ALA A 80 -14.91 9.49 0.40
CA ALA A 80 -13.76 9.69 1.28
C ALA A 80 -14.14 10.47 2.56
N ARG A 81 -15.06 11.42 2.46
CA ARG A 81 -15.58 12.15 3.63
C ARG A 81 -16.53 11.31 4.48
N SER A 82 -17.46 10.57 3.87
CA SER A 82 -18.41 9.72 4.61
C SER A 82 -17.72 8.58 5.35
N ASP A 83 -16.66 8.05 4.78
CA ASP A 83 -15.86 6.96 5.36
C ASP A 83 -14.84 7.46 6.40
N SER A 84 -14.80 8.79 6.65
CA SER A 84 -13.86 9.42 7.59
C SER A 84 -12.40 9.06 7.28
N ALA A 85 -12.05 8.99 5.99
CA ALA A 85 -10.71 8.65 5.55
C ALA A 85 -9.69 9.65 6.12
N MET A 86 -8.60 9.15 6.67
CA MET A 86 -7.48 10.00 7.10
C MET A 86 -6.51 10.29 5.94
N ASN A 87 -6.39 9.35 5.05
CA ASN A 87 -5.53 9.41 3.88
C ASN A 87 -6.30 8.96 2.63
N VAL A 88 -5.93 9.47 1.46
CA VAL A 88 -6.41 8.97 0.17
C VAL A 88 -5.25 8.80 -0.80
N LEU A 89 -5.38 7.85 -1.72
CA LEU A 89 -4.44 7.64 -2.83
C LEU A 89 -5.00 8.27 -4.12
N GLY A 90 -4.10 8.86 -4.89
CA GLY A 90 -4.39 9.41 -6.21
C GLY A 90 -4.43 8.37 -7.33
N PHE A 91 -4.32 8.83 -8.57
CA PHE A 91 -4.41 7.99 -9.78
C PHE A 91 -3.36 6.87 -9.79
N ASN A 92 -3.77 5.70 -10.27
CA ASN A 92 -2.92 4.51 -10.37
C ASN A 92 -2.14 4.51 -11.69
N GLU A 93 -0.83 4.55 -11.61
CA GLU A 93 0.10 4.43 -12.76
C GLU A 93 -0.34 5.25 -13.98
N PRO A 94 -0.57 6.56 -13.83
CA PRO A 94 -1.03 7.39 -14.93
C PRO A 94 0.01 7.56 -16.05
N ASP A 95 1.25 7.19 -15.78
CA ASP A 95 2.38 7.17 -16.70
C ASP A 95 2.42 5.93 -17.60
N TYR A 96 1.54 4.95 -17.37
CA TYR A 96 1.60 3.66 -18.05
C TYR A 96 0.34 3.38 -18.88
N GLY A 97 0.53 3.09 -20.17
CA GLY A 97 -0.54 2.96 -21.16
C GLY A 97 -1.53 1.82 -20.94
N GLN A 98 -1.18 0.83 -20.11
CA GLN A 98 -2.06 -0.31 -19.75
C GLN A 98 -2.74 -0.11 -18.39
N GLN A 99 -2.52 1.02 -17.73
CA GLN A 99 -3.10 1.40 -16.46
C GLN A 99 -4.01 2.62 -16.63
N SER A 100 -4.08 3.53 -15.66
CA SER A 100 -5.00 4.66 -15.78
C SER A 100 -4.66 5.61 -16.94
N ASN A 101 -3.41 5.64 -17.39
CA ASN A 101 -2.95 6.31 -18.61
C ASN A 101 -3.50 7.74 -18.77
N ILE A 102 -3.19 8.61 -17.84
CA ILE A 102 -3.73 9.96 -17.77
C ILE A 102 -2.66 10.98 -18.15
N PRO A 103 -2.88 11.83 -19.19
CA PRO A 103 -1.97 12.92 -19.49
C PRO A 103 -1.83 13.87 -18.30
N VAL A 104 -0.62 14.38 -18.05
CA VAL A 104 -0.32 15.23 -16.88
C VAL A 104 -1.28 16.41 -16.75
N GLY A 105 -1.57 17.14 -17.82
CA GLY A 105 -2.49 18.29 -17.80
C GLY A 105 -3.91 17.91 -17.38
N THR A 106 -4.39 16.76 -17.84
CA THR A 106 -5.71 16.20 -17.43
C THR A 106 -5.69 15.82 -15.96
N ALA A 107 -4.66 15.12 -15.51
CA ALA A 107 -4.52 14.74 -14.10
C ALA A 107 -4.50 15.97 -13.17
N VAL A 108 -3.80 17.04 -13.55
CA VAL A 108 -3.77 18.31 -12.79
C VAL A 108 -5.14 18.96 -12.71
N GLN A 109 -5.90 19.02 -13.82
CA GLN A 109 -7.26 19.57 -13.82
C GLN A 109 -8.18 18.79 -12.88
N MET A 110 -8.20 17.47 -13.00
CA MET A 110 -9.01 16.59 -12.16
C MET A 110 -8.58 16.63 -10.71
N TRP A 111 -7.28 16.68 -10.45
CA TRP A 111 -6.77 16.83 -9.09
C TRP A 111 -7.32 18.07 -8.41
N LYS A 112 -7.20 19.23 -9.09
CA LYS A 112 -7.70 20.52 -8.55
C LYS A 112 -9.20 20.54 -8.32
N ALA A 113 -9.96 19.93 -9.23
CA ALA A 113 -11.41 19.94 -9.16
C ALA A 113 -11.96 18.92 -8.14
N ASP A 114 -11.40 17.71 -8.12
CA ASP A 114 -12.09 16.55 -7.52
C ASP A 114 -11.32 15.90 -6.36
N ILE A 115 -10.00 16.10 -6.23
CA ILE A 115 -9.22 15.47 -5.14
C ILE A 115 -8.73 16.53 -4.14
N ASN A 116 -8.17 17.62 -4.63
CA ASN A 116 -7.60 18.67 -3.80
C ASN A 116 -8.58 19.24 -2.74
N PRO A 117 -9.89 19.36 -3.00
CA PRO A 117 -10.85 19.84 -1.99
C PRO A 117 -10.94 18.98 -0.73
N LEU A 118 -10.46 17.71 -0.75
CA LEU A 118 -10.39 16.85 0.44
C LEU A 118 -9.44 17.39 1.50
N ALA A 119 -8.40 18.14 1.10
CA ALA A 119 -7.46 18.75 2.02
C ALA A 119 -8.13 19.67 3.04
N SER A 120 -9.20 20.39 2.63
CA SER A 120 -9.97 21.27 3.54
C SER A 120 -10.73 20.51 4.63
N SER A 121 -10.90 19.19 4.46
CA SER A 121 -11.51 18.30 5.45
C SER A 121 -10.47 17.62 6.36
N GLY A 122 -9.19 18.02 6.28
CA GLY A 122 -8.10 17.42 7.05
C GLY A 122 -7.60 16.07 6.52
N ILE A 123 -8.06 15.64 5.35
CA ILE A 123 -7.65 14.39 4.71
C ILE A 123 -6.30 14.61 4.02
N ARG A 124 -5.35 13.70 4.25
CA ARG A 124 -4.04 13.75 3.61
C ARG A 124 -4.10 13.14 2.22
N LEU A 125 -3.48 13.80 1.25
CA LEU A 125 -3.54 13.45 -0.16
C LEU A 125 -2.20 12.86 -0.62
N GLY A 126 -2.24 11.61 -1.07
CA GLY A 126 -1.12 10.95 -1.75
C GLY A 126 -1.08 11.31 -3.22
N SER A 127 0.08 11.60 -3.77
CA SER A 127 0.23 11.86 -5.21
C SER A 127 -0.34 10.71 -6.05
N PRO A 128 -0.57 10.91 -7.34
CA PRO A 128 -0.69 9.77 -8.26
C PRO A 128 0.49 8.82 -8.05
N ALA A 129 0.20 7.51 -8.03
CA ALA A 129 1.21 6.46 -7.86
C ALA A 129 1.82 6.15 -9.23
N VAL A 130 3.10 6.47 -9.41
CA VAL A 130 3.80 6.25 -10.69
C VAL A 130 4.58 4.95 -10.68
N THR A 131 4.79 4.37 -11.88
CA THR A 131 5.63 3.19 -12.05
C THR A 131 7.11 3.49 -11.80
N SER A 132 7.92 2.44 -11.62
CA SER A 132 9.39 2.55 -11.65
C SER A 132 10.00 2.55 -13.06
N ALA A 133 9.17 2.52 -14.10
CA ALA A 133 9.63 2.65 -15.48
C ALA A 133 10.21 4.06 -15.75
N ASP A 134 10.90 4.21 -16.89
CA ASP A 134 11.50 5.47 -17.29
C ASP A 134 10.48 6.62 -17.44
N SER A 135 9.20 6.31 -17.64
CA SER A 135 8.08 7.26 -17.70
C SER A 135 7.67 7.83 -16.33
N GLY A 136 7.79 7.04 -15.25
CA GLY A 136 7.18 7.34 -13.97
C GLY A 136 7.66 8.63 -13.32
N LEU A 137 8.95 8.74 -13.00
CA LEU A 137 9.49 9.94 -12.33
C LEU A 137 9.38 11.20 -13.18
N PRO A 138 9.60 11.18 -14.51
CA PRO A 138 9.31 12.34 -15.38
C PRO A 138 7.84 12.76 -15.33
N TRP A 139 6.89 11.81 -15.35
CA TRP A 139 5.47 12.12 -15.24
C TRP A 139 5.14 12.79 -13.89
N LEU A 140 5.64 12.22 -12.78
CA LEU A 140 5.45 12.78 -11.43
C LEU A 140 6.05 14.19 -11.32
N SER A 141 7.26 14.39 -11.84
CA SER A 141 7.90 15.71 -11.84
C SER A 141 7.06 16.75 -12.58
N ALA A 142 6.54 16.38 -13.75
CA ALA A 142 5.69 17.27 -14.56
C ALA A 142 4.34 17.55 -13.86
N PHE A 143 3.75 16.56 -13.20
CA PHE A 143 2.54 16.73 -12.42
C PHE A 143 2.75 17.71 -11.26
N LEU A 144 3.77 17.51 -10.44
CA LEU A 144 4.08 18.39 -9.31
C LEU A 144 4.38 19.83 -9.78
N ALA A 145 5.12 19.99 -10.88
CA ALA A 145 5.43 21.31 -11.43
C ALA A 145 4.20 22.07 -11.95
N GLN A 146 3.23 21.37 -12.57
CA GLN A 146 2.01 21.95 -13.12
C GLN A 146 0.90 22.12 -12.08
N CYS A 147 0.95 21.37 -10.96
CA CYS A 147 -0.07 21.39 -9.91
C CYS A 147 0.19 22.48 -8.86
N SER A 148 0.57 23.68 -9.30
CA SER A 148 0.77 24.82 -8.39
C SER A 148 -0.49 25.08 -7.55
N GLY A 149 -0.32 25.20 -6.23
CA GLY A 149 -1.40 25.35 -5.26
C GLY A 149 -2.13 24.05 -4.89
N CYS A 150 -1.73 22.93 -5.44
CA CYS A 150 -2.25 21.64 -5.00
C CYS A 150 -1.66 21.22 -3.64
N THR A 151 -2.47 20.55 -2.84
CA THR A 151 -2.01 19.85 -1.65
C THR A 151 -1.57 18.45 -2.03
N ILE A 152 -0.31 18.10 -1.74
CA ILE A 152 0.26 16.76 -1.83
C ILE A 152 0.99 16.53 -0.50
N ASN A 153 0.55 15.56 0.28
CA ASN A 153 1.10 15.32 1.62
C ASN A 153 2.18 14.23 1.63
N PHE A 154 2.13 13.31 0.68
CA PHE A 154 3.13 12.25 0.48
C PHE A 154 3.15 11.81 -0.98
N LEU A 155 4.25 11.21 -1.40
CA LEU A 155 4.39 10.65 -2.75
C LEU A 155 4.12 9.15 -2.72
N ALA A 156 3.31 8.67 -3.67
CA ALA A 156 3.07 7.25 -3.89
C ALA A 156 3.90 6.76 -5.09
N VAL A 157 4.54 5.60 -4.94
CA VAL A 157 5.36 4.99 -6.01
C VAL A 157 5.18 3.48 -6.02
N HIS A 158 5.38 2.88 -7.21
CA HIS A 158 5.38 1.45 -7.43
C HIS A 158 6.75 0.96 -7.86
N TRP A 159 7.04 -0.31 -7.56
CA TRP A 159 8.28 -0.94 -8.02
C TRP A 159 8.10 -2.44 -8.24
N TYR A 160 8.51 -2.90 -9.41
CA TYR A 160 8.57 -4.31 -9.77
C TYR A 160 9.91 -4.61 -10.42
N GLY A 161 10.58 -5.66 -9.98
CA GLY A 161 11.89 -6.03 -10.51
C GLY A 161 12.55 -7.11 -9.66
N GLU A 162 13.84 -7.28 -9.82
CA GLU A 162 14.61 -8.28 -9.10
C GLU A 162 15.67 -7.62 -8.21
N GLY A 163 15.84 -8.19 -7.01
CA GLY A 163 16.91 -7.83 -6.09
C GLY A 163 16.64 -6.62 -5.20
N ALA A 164 16.80 -6.80 -3.90
CA ALA A 164 16.51 -5.79 -2.88
C ALA A 164 17.31 -4.48 -3.09
N ALA A 165 18.58 -4.60 -3.50
CA ALA A 165 19.42 -3.43 -3.76
C ALA A 165 18.83 -2.51 -4.83
N ASN A 166 18.18 -3.06 -5.86
CA ASN A 166 17.59 -2.28 -6.95
C ASN A 166 16.38 -1.47 -6.46
N LEU A 167 15.49 -2.06 -5.66
CA LEU A 167 14.40 -1.32 -5.03
C LEU A 167 14.94 -0.23 -4.11
N ILE A 168 15.90 -0.55 -3.26
CA ILE A 168 16.49 0.42 -2.32
C ILE A 168 17.10 1.61 -3.09
N LEU A 169 17.86 1.36 -4.15
CA LEU A 169 18.42 2.41 -4.99
C LEU A 169 17.34 3.28 -5.65
N TYR A 170 16.25 2.66 -6.13
CA TYR A 170 15.12 3.40 -6.68
C TYR A 170 14.48 4.32 -5.62
N LEU A 171 14.21 3.82 -4.43
CA LEU A 171 13.62 4.61 -3.34
C LEU A 171 14.55 5.75 -2.89
N GLN A 172 15.86 5.51 -2.81
CA GLN A 172 16.85 6.55 -2.53
C GLN A 172 16.88 7.62 -3.62
N LYS A 173 16.75 7.23 -4.90
CA LYS A 173 16.63 8.17 -6.02
C LYS A 173 15.38 9.04 -5.87
N VAL A 174 14.21 8.44 -5.59
CA VAL A 174 12.96 9.19 -5.36
C VAL A 174 13.13 10.18 -4.23
N HIS A 175 13.66 9.75 -3.09
CA HIS A 175 13.89 10.64 -1.95
C HIS A 175 14.88 11.75 -2.25
N SER A 176 15.95 11.47 -2.99
CA SER A 176 16.92 12.49 -3.44
C SER A 176 16.28 13.56 -4.32
N MET A 177 15.32 13.18 -5.17
CA MET A 177 14.58 14.14 -6.01
C MET A 177 13.55 14.95 -5.22
N TYR A 178 12.99 14.37 -4.16
CA TYR A 178 11.88 14.95 -3.39
C TYR A 178 12.11 14.86 -1.88
N PRO A 179 13.16 15.47 -1.33
CA PRO A 179 13.60 15.25 0.06
C PRO A 179 12.61 15.75 1.13
N ASN A 180 11.66 16.61 0.75
CA ASN A 180 10.66 17.17 1.64
C ASN A 180 9.39 16.34 1.76
N TYR A 181 9.27 15.25 0.97
CA TYR A 181 8.10 14.39 1.00
C TYR A 181 8.38 13.08 1.73
N LYS A 182 7.40 12.60 2.47
CA LYS A 182 7.32 11.18 2.85
C LYS A 182 6.94 10.37 1.63
N ILE A 183 7.42 9.14 1.56
CA ILE A 183 7.16 8.21 0.46
C ILE A 183 6.29 7.06 0.96
N TRP A 184 5.24 6.75 0.22
CA TRP A 184 4.48 5.53 0.32
C TRP A 184 4.81 4.62 -0.85
N VAL A 185 5.27 3.41 -0.57
CA VAL A 185 5.52 2.38 -1.59
C VAL A 185 4.27 1.52 -1.66
N THR A 186 3.29 1.97 -2.45
CA THR A 186 1.94 1.38 -2.45
C THR A 186 1.87 0.05 -3.17
N GLU A 187 2.82 -0.22 -4.08
CA GLU A 187 3.02 -1.53 -4.68
C GLU A 187 4.51 -1.84 -4.81
N PHE A 188 4.92 -3.02 -4.40
CA PHE A 188 6.23 -3.55 -4.73
C PHE A 188 6.23 -5.07 -4.66
N ALA A 189 6.95 -5.70 -5.59
CA ALA A 189 7.19 -7.14 -5.58
C ALA A 189 8.49 -7.50 -6.30
N ASP A 190 9.05 -8.64 -5.91
CA ASP A 190 10.09 -9.31 -6.70
C ASP A 190 9.42 -10.11 -7.83
N THR A 191 9.94 -9.99 -9.04
CA THR A 191 9.36 -10.62 -10.23
C THR A 191 9.87 -12.05 -10.47
N ARG A 192 10.76 -12.55 -9.63
CA ARG A 192 11.25 -13.93 -9.70
C ARG A 192 10.16 -14.94 -9.36
N THR A 193 10.32 -16.16 -9.86
CA THR A 193 9.41 -17.28 -9.62
C THR A 193 9.85 -18.18 -8.46
N ASP A 194 11.10 -18.06 -7.98
CA ASP A 194 11.60 -18.80 -6.82
C ASP A 194 11.06 -18.19 -5.52
N ALA A 195 10.23 -18.95 -4.82
CA ALA A 195 9.56 -18.47 -3.60
C ALA A 195 10.53 -18.15 -2.46
N GLY A 196 11.67 -18.86 -2.38
CA GLY A 196 12.70 -18.59 -1.38
C GLY A 196 13.39 -17.25 -1.64
N ALA A 197 13.74 -16.98 -2.90
CA ALA A 197 14.35 -15.73 -3.30
C ALA A 197 13.41 -14.54 -3.11
N VAL A 198 12.11 -14.72 -3.41
CA VAL A 198 11.08 -13.68 -3.21
C VAL A 198 10.88 -13.37 -1.72
N LEU A 199 10.84 -14.40 -0.86
CA LEU A 199 10.73 -14.21 0.59
C LEU A 199 11.97 -13.50 1.16
N GLU A 200 13.16 -13.86 0.69
CA GLU A 200 14.38 -13.21 1.15
C GLU A 200 14.45 -11.74 0.68
N PHE A 201 14.05 -11.46 -0.55
CA PHE A 201 13.87 -10.08 -1.02
C PHE A 201 12.92 -9.29 -0.12
N MET A 202 11.72 -9.84 0.16
CA MET A 202 10.73 -9.20 1.03
C MET A 202 11.35 -8.84 2.39
N LYS A 203 12.06 -9.77 3.04
CA LYS A 203 12.70 -9.54 4.34
C LYS A 203 13.69 -8.38 4.30
N GLN A 204 14.54 -8.35 3.28
CA GLN A 204 15.57 -7.31 3.14
C GLN A 204 14.95 -5.92 2.91
N VAL A 205 13.98 -5.81 2.01
CA VAL A 205 13.38 -4.51 1.68
C VAL A 205 12.46 -4.00 2.79
N VAL A 206 11.74 -4.89 3.48
CA VAL A 206 10.92 -4.53 4.63
C VAL A 206 11.78 -4.02 5.77
N ALA A 207 12.88 -4.71 6.09
CA ALA A 207 13.83 -4.24 7.10
C ALA A 207 14.40 -2.84 6.77
N PHE A 208 14.73 -2.58 5.51
CA PHE A 208 15.15 -1.25 5.06
C PHE A 208 14.04 -0.20 5.24
N MET A 209 12.83 -0.49 4.78
CA MET A 209 11.71 0.46 4.85
C MET A 209 11.29 0.73 6.29
N ASP A 210 11.30 -0.27 7.16
CA ASP A 210 11.00 -0.10 8.59
C ASP A 210 12.03 0.82 9.29
N ALA A 211 13.30 0.70 8.95
CA ALA A 211 14.39 1.50 9.51
C ALA A 211 14.51 2.91 8.88
N THR A 212 13.74 3.22 7.83
CA THR A 212 13.91 4.44 7.04
C THR A 212 12.80 5.46 7.33
N ASP A 213 13.12 6.58 7.98
CA ASP A 213 12.12 7.56 8.45
C ASP A 213 11.32 8.26 7.34
N TRP A 214 11.89 8.42 6.14
CA TRP A 214 11.20 9.06 5.03
C TRP A 214 10.28 8.08 4.27
N ILE A 215 10.36 6.76 4.50
CA ILE A 215 9.32 5.80 4.12
C ILE A 215 8.24 5.80 5.21
N GLU A 216 7.06 6.27 4.87
CA GLU A 216 5.95 6.38 5.83
C GLU A 216 5.05 5.16 5.82
N LYS A 217 4.71 4.64 4.64
CA LYS A 217 3.89 3.43 4.47
C LYS A 217 4.36 2.60 3.28
N TYR A 218 4.07 1.30 3.30
CA TYR A 218 4.33 0.40 2.18
C TYR A 218 3.34 -0.76 2.16
N ALA A 219 3.05 -1.29 0.96
CA ALA A 219 2.21 -2.47 0.76
C ALA A 219 2.80 -3.38 -0.32
N TRP A 220 3.00 -4.65 0.05
CA TRP A 220 3.45 -5.68 -0.89
C TRP A 220 2.36 -6.03 -1.91
N PHE A 221 2.71 -6.25 -3.16
CA PHE A 221 1.81 -6.71 -4.20
C PHE A 221 1.91 -8.24 -4.39
N ALA A 222 0.87 -9.05 -3.99
CA ALA A 222 -0.37 -8.55 -3.45
C ALA A 222 -0.92 -9.50 -2.39
N TYR A 223 -1.80 -8.97 -1.56
CA TYR A 223 -2.63 -9.77 -0.68
C TYR A 223 -3.84 -10.27 -1.47
N LYS A 224 -3.67 -11.39 -2.15
CA LYS A 224 -4.68 -12.05 -2.99
C LYS A 224 -4.41 -13.54 -3.12
N ARG A 225 -5.43 -14.28 -3.56
CA ARG A 225 -5.27 -15.70 -3.89
C ARG A 225 -4.45 -15.89 -5.15
N THR A 226 -3.60 -16.91 -5.13
CA THR A 226 -2.82 -17.30 -6.31
C THR A 226 -3.72 -17.94 -7.35
N THR A 227 -3.78 -17.36 -8.54
CA THR A 227 -4.41 -17.92 -9.73
C THR A 227 -3.39 -18.30 -10.82
N SER A 228 -2.10 -18.00 -10.58
CA SER A 228 -0.98 -18.26 -11.47
C SER A 228 0.29 -18.55 -10.65
N PRO A 229 1.38 -19.06 -11.23
CA PRO A 229 2.61 -19.43 -10.52
C PRO A 229 3.45 -18.25 -10.01
N LEU A 230 2.86 -17.08 -9.75
CA LEU A 230 3.57 -15.94 -9.19
C LEU A 230 3.90 -16.21 -7.72
N ALA A 231 5.19 -16.18 -7.38
CA ALA A 231 5.66 -16.37 -6.02
C ALA A 231 5.36 -15.18 -5.09
N SER A 232 4.84 -14.08 -5.62
CA SER A 232 4.55 -12.84 -4.87
C SER A 232 3.19 -12.83 -4.14
N ASN A 233 2.28 -13.78 -4.42
CA ASN A 233 0.98 -13.80 -3.77
C ASN A 233 1.06 -14.26 -2.31
N MET A 234 0.36 -13.55 -1.44
CA MET A 234 0.34 -13.86 0.00
C MET A 234 -0.64 -14.98 0.37
N LEU A 235 -1.60 -15.31 -0.50
CA LEU A 235 -2.55 -16.39 -0.30
C LEU A 235 -2.40 -17.46 -1.38
N ASP A 236 -2.56 -18.72 -1.01
CA ASP A 236 -2.67 -19.84 -1.96
C ASP A 236 -4.05 -19.85 -2.64
N GLY A 237 -4.28 -20.77 -3.59
CA GLY A 237 -5.56 -20.89 -4.31
C GLY A 237 -6.77 -21.21 -3.40
N ASN A 238 -6.53 -21.75 -2.21
CA ASN A 238 -7.54 -22.05 -1.20
C ASN A 238 -7.73 -20.90 -0.19
N GLY A 239 -6.96 -19.81 -0.35
CA GLY A 239 -7.00 -18.66 0.53
C GLY A 239 -6.22 -18.84 1.84
N ASN A 240 -5.33 -19.83 1.96
CA ASN A 240 -4.44 -19.93 3.11
C ASN A 240 -3.23 -19.02 2.91
N LEU A 241 -2.67 -18.50 4.01
CA LEU A 241 -1.44 -17.73 3.94
C LEU A 241 -0.29 -18.60 3.40
N THR A 242 0.38 -18.11 2.36
CA THR A 242 1.65 -18.68 1.92
C THR A 242 2.74 -18.40 2.96
N PRO A 243 3.93 -19.04 2.90
CA PRO A 243 5.05 -18.67 3.77
C PRO A 243 5.40 -17.17 3.68
N LEU A 244 5.27 -16.57 2.50
CA LEU A 244 5.43 -15.13 2.26
C LEU A 244 4.39 -14.32 3.04
N GLY A 245 3.10 -14.67 2.90
CA GLY A 245 2.00 -14.02 3.60
C GLY A 245 2.09 -14.18 5.11
N GLN A 246 2.45 -15.38 5.58
CA GLN A 246 2.65 -15.65 6.99
C GLN A 246 3.73 -14.75 7.59
N TRP A 247 4.86 -14.62 6.91
CA TRP A 247 5.95 -13.76 7.37
C TRP A 247 5.57 -12.28 7.33
N TYR A 248 4.90 -11.83 6.25
CA TYR A 248 4.54 -10.41 6.11
C TYR A 248 3.51 -9.95 7.13
N ILE A 249 2.55 -10.80 7.46
CA ILE A 249 1.44 -10.46 8.36
C ILE A 249 1.78 -10.73 9.82
N HIS A 250 2.49 -11.81 10.12
CA HIS A 250 2.71 -12.29 11.49
C HIS A 250 4.20 -12.35 11.89
N GLY A 251 5.11 -11.94 11.00
CA GLY A 251 6.55 -11.88 11.26
C GLY A 251 7.04 -10.58 11.84
#